data_02523206f6911f6b89f1600d033b484e
#
_entry.id   02523206f6911f6b89f1600d033b484e
#
_cell.length_a   1.000
_cell.length_b   1.000
_cell.length_c   1.000
_cell.angle_alpha   90.00
_cell.angle_beta   90.00
_cell.angle_gamma   90.00
#
_symmetry.space_group_name_H-M   'P 1'
#
loop_
_entity.id
_entity.type
_entity.pdbx_description
1 polymer ?
#
loop_
_entity_poly.entity_id
_entity_poly.type
_entity_poly.pdbx_seq_one_letter_code
_entity_poly.pdbx_strand_id
1 'polypeptide(L)'
;VVLITDGLETCKADPCALGKELEAAGVDFTAHVVGFGLSAEEGKQVACLAENTGGRYLAANDAGALAAALTETVVEAPPAPPLPEASLQAPDSVPMSSRFDVSWTGPGDRYDEVQVFDPAGNGGRGKVIDNQRVLDDRRAGDRRVELVAPATPGDYVLRYYHGAQSRVIATRPLAVTEAEVALRAPDEVAIASNILVGWTGPGARYDEIQVFDPAGNGGRGKVVDNKRVVDGPGAAKREVTVVAPATPGDYQLRYYNGDNAQVLLTRPLKVMAAEVALAAPDSVPAASSFTVGWTGPGARYDEIQVFDPAGNGGRGRVVDKKRVIDGPGAAKREVTL
;
A
#
# COMPACT_ATOMS: atom_id res chain seq x y z
N VAL A 1 -35.64 24.77 0.57
CA VAL A 1 -36.42 23.81 -0.24
C VAL A 1 -37.62 24.49 -0.82
N VAL A 2 -38.09 24.11 -2.04
CA VAL A 2 -39.36 24.57 -2.61
C VAL A 2 -40.27 23.35 -2.79
N LEU A 3 -41.43 23.38 -2.15
CA LEU A 3 -42.50 22.40 -2.30
C LEU A 3 -43.56 22.97 -3.21
N ILE A 4 -43.92 22.24 -4.28
CA ILE A 4 -45.07 22.59 -5.13
C ILE A 4 -46.15 21.56 -4.85
N THR A 5 -47.37 22.01 -4.59
CA THR A 5 -48.52 21.13 -4.36
C THR A 5 -49.74 21.65 -5.12
N ASP A 6 -50.50 20.73 -5.72
CA ASP A 6 -51.78 20.99 -6.42
C ASP A 6 -52.98 20.40 -5.66
N GLY A 7 -52.75 19.94 -4.44
CA GLY A 7 -53.81 19.37 -3.58
C GLY A 7 -53.37 19.30 -2.12
N LEU A 8 -54.35 18.92 -1.27
CA LEU A 8 -54.11 18.67 0.13
C LEU A 8 -53.61 17.25 0.39
N GLU A 9 -52.90 17.08 1.51
CA GLU A 9 -52.44 15.80 2.02
C GLU A 9 -53.59 14.81 2.21
N THR A 10 -53.50 13.62 1.63
CA THR A 10 -54.54 12.59 1.64
C THR A 10 -54.27 11.45 2.63
N CYS A 11 -53.04 11.34 3.15
CA CYS A 11 -52.63 10.29 4.10
C CYS A 11 -52.92 10.65 5.56
N LYS A 12 -53.65 11.74 5.85
CA LYS A 12 -53.95 12.25 7.20
C LYS A 12 -52.72 12.72 8.00
N ALA A 13 -51.63 13.06 7.30
CA ALA A 13 -50.47 13.70 7.91
C ALA A 13 -50.80 15.22 8.12
N ASP A 14 -50.14 15.84 9.11
CA ASP A 14 -50.27 17.26 9.39
C ASP A 14 -48.99 18.01 8.98
N PRO A 15 -49.01 18.71 7.82
CA PRO A 15 -47.82 19.47 7.38
C PRO A 15 -47.37 20.54 8.36
N CYS A 16 -48.33 21.12 9.13
CA CYS A 16 -48.00 22.13 10.11
C CYS A 16 -47.26 21.55 11.33
N ALA A 17 -47.65 20.34 11.77
CA ALA A 17 -46.96 19.64 12.84
C ALA A 17 -45.53 19.25 12.40
N LEU A 18 -45.37 18.76 11.17
CA LEU A 18 -44.06 18.43 10.62
C LEU A 18 -43.12 19.65 10.58
N GLY A 19 -43.61 20.82 10.14
CA GLY A 19 -42.81 22.05 10.14
C GLY A 19 -42.32 22.44 11.53
N LYS A 20 -43.18 22.29 12.56
CA LYS A 20 -42.80 22.56 13.97
C LYS A 20 -41.80 21.54 14.52
N GLU A 21 -41.95 20.27 14.17
CA GLU A 21 -41.02 19.21 14.58
C GLU A 21 -39.61 19.40 13.97
N LEU A 22 -39.52 19.80 12.70
CA LEU A 22 -38.27 20.11 12.04
C LEU A 22 -37.56 21.31 12.67
N GLU A 23 -38.28 22.36 12.96
CA GLU A 23 -37.75 23.54 13.67
C GLU A 23 -37.26 23.18 15.08
N ALA A 24 -38.07 22.43 15.84
CA ALA A 24 -37.71 21.97 17.18
C ALA A 24 -36.50 21.00 17.19
N ALA A 25 -36.28 20.24 16.13
CA ALA A 25 -35.14 19.38 15.98
C ALA A 25 -33.81 20.12 15.64
N GLY A 26 -33.86 21.45 15.47
CA GLY A 26 -32.70 22.29 15.17
C GLY A 26 -32.16 22.07 13.75
N VAL A 27 -32.96 21.55 12.83
CA VAL A 27 -32.63 21.45 11.42
C VAL A 27 -32.75 22.82 10.79
N ASP A 28 -31.67 23.48 10.44
CA ASP A 28 -31.66 24.76 9.72
C ASP A 28 -32.19 24.54 8.30
N PHE A 29 -33.50 24.67 8.17
CA PHE A 29 -34.22 24.27 6.96
C PHE A 29 -35.37 25.27 6.69
N THR A 30 -35.32 25.93 5.56
CA THR A 30 -36.38 26.81 5.07
C THR A 30 -37.16 26.14 3.93
N ALA A 31 -38.48 26.03 4.06
CA ALA A 31 -39.38 25.54 3.03
C ALA A 31 -40.26 26.66 2.50
N HIS A 32 -40.14 26.95 1.19
CA HIS A 32 -41.16 27.73 0.48
C HIS A 32 -42.21 26.77 -0.09
N VAL A 33 -43.47 27.15 -0.01
CA VAL A 33 -44.57 26.33 -0.53
C VAL A 33 -45.29 27.09 -1.63
N VAL A 34 -45.39 26.46 -2.80
CA VAL A 34 -46.18 27.01 -3.93
C VAL A 34 -47.43 26.14 -4.09
N GLY A 35 -48.59 26.73 -3.80
CA GLY A 35 -49.89 26.11 -4.04
C GLY A 35 -50.36 26.38 -5.45
N PHE A 36 -50.46 25.33 -6.29
CA PHE A 36 -50.90 25.46 -7.68
C PHE A 36 -52.35 25.08 -7.83
N GLY A 37 -53.18 26.03 -8.22
CA GLY A 37 -54.64 25.80 -8.40
C GLY A 37 -55.41 25.55 -7.12
N LEU A 38 -54.84 25.81 -5.93
CA LEU A 38 -55.49 25.64 -4.66
C LEU A 38 -56.48 26.80 -4.39
N SER A 39 -57.62 26.51 -3.76
CA SER A 39 -58.48 27.53 -3.19
C SER A 39 -57.81 28.23 -2.00
N ALA A 40 -58.33 29.42 -1.62
CA ALA A 40 -57.81 30.16 -0.48
C ALA A 40 -57.84 29.39 0.85
N GLU A 41 -58.82 28.51 1.01
CA GLU A 41 -58.94 27.67 2.22
C GLU A 41 -57.96 26.50 2.23
N GLU A 42 -57.73 25.88 1.07
CA GLU A 42 -56.72 24.80 0.93
C GLU A 42 -55.33 25.35 1.08
N GLY A 43 -55.04 26.53 0.50
CA GLY A 43 -53.76 27.18 0.62
C GLY A 43 -53.37 27.47 2.08
N LYS A 44 -54.32 27.84 2.96
CA LYS A 44 -54.05 28.05 4.38
C LYS A 44 -53.59 26.78 5.10
N GLN A 45 -54.03 25.60 4.66
CA GLN A 45 -53.67 24.32 5.29
C GLN A 45 -52.22 23.90 5.01
N VAL A 46 -51.62 24.41 3.96
CA VAL A 46 -50.23 24.12 3.59
C VAL A 46 -49.26 25.30 3.83
N ALA A 47 -49.82 26.52 3.98
CA ALA A 47 -49.01 27.72 4.24
C ALA A 47 -48.24 27.65 5.56
N CYS A 48 -48.81 27.00 6.59
CA CYS A 48 -48.17 26.83 7.88
C CYS A 48 -46.84 26.06 7.83
N LEU A 49 -46.62 25.16 6.86
CA LEU A 49 -45.32 24.49 6.69
C LEU A 49 -44.24 25.52 6.33
N ALA A 50 -44.55 26.45 5.42
CA ALA A 50 -43.64 27.53 5.07
C ALA A 50 -43.41 28.46 6.24
N GLU A 51 -44.50 28.90 6.91
CA GLU A 51 -44.43 29.82 8.05
C GLU A 51 -43.63 29.25 9.22
N ASN A 52 -43.83 27.97 9.56
CA ASN A 52 -43.13 27.30 10.65
C ASN A 52 -41.63 27.03 10.36
N THR A 53 -41.17 27.14 9.12
CA THR A 53 -39.79 26.94 8.70
C THR A 53 -39.13 28.21 8.15
N GLY A 54 -39.74 29.38 8.40
CA GLY A 54 -39.21 30.68 7.97
C GLY A 54 -39.30 30.93 6.45
N GLY A 55 -40.06 30.11 5.72
CA GLY A 55 -40.29 30.25 4.29
C GLY A 55 -41.54 31.10 3.96
N ARG A 56 -41.96 31.06 2.70
CA ARG A 56 -43.16 31.80 2.22
C ARG A 56 -44.09 30.88 1.45
N TYR A 57 -45.38 31.09 1.62
CA TYR A 57 -46.41 30.51 0.80
C TYR A 57 -46.72 31.44 -0.38
N LEU A 58 -46.76 30.89 -1.61
CA LEU A 58 -47.09 31.58 -2.85
C LEU A 58 -48.23 30.83 -3.58
N ALA A 59 -49.27 31.53 -3.96
CA ALA A 59 -50.33 30.92 -4.77
C ALA A 59 -50.04 31.12 -6.26
N ALA A 60 -50.24 30.06 -7.06
CA ALA A 60 -50.13 30.10 -8.51
C ALA A 60 -51.35 29.44 -9.16
N ASN A 61 -52.04 30.12 -10.02
CA ASN A 61 -53.27 29.63 -10.69
C ASN A 61 -53.03 29.27 -12.17
N ASP A 62 -51.86 29.60 -12.71
CA ASP A 62 -51.45 29.31 -14.07
C ASP A 62 -49.93 29.14 -14.17
N ALA A 63 -49.44 28.73 -15.34
CA ALA A 63 -48.03 28.49 -15.56
C ALA A 63 -47.17 29.75 -15.43
N GLY A 64 -47.67 30.92 -15.73
CA GLY A 64 -46.96 32.18 -15.57
C GLY A 64 -46.78 32.54 -14.10
N ALA A 65 -47.83 32.40 -13.29
CA ALA A 65 -47.80 32.62 -11.85
C ALA A 65 -46.88 31.60 -11.17
N LEU A 66 -46.85 30.33 -11.63
CA LEU A 66 -45.95 29.32 -11.12
C LEU A 66 -44.48 29.68 -11.42
N ALA A 67 -44.16 30.08 -12.65
CA ALA A 67 -42.82 30.50 -13.01
C ALA A 67 -42.35 31.71 -12.22
N ALA A 68 -43.23 32.69 -11.98
CA ALA A 68 -42.93 33.84 -11.12
C ALA A 68 -42.68 33.44 -9.67
N ALA A 69 -43.53 32.57 -9.11
CA ALA A 69 -43.37 32.06 -7.73
C ALA A 69 -42.07 31.29 -7.53
N LEU A 70 -41.69 30.44 -8.53
CA LEU A 70 -40.40 29.74 -8.50
C LEU A 70 -39.24 30.71 -8.56
N THR A 71 -39.29 31.71 -9.43
CA THR A 71 -38.21 32.71 -9.54
C THR A 71 -38.05 33.48 -8.22
N GLU A 72 -39.16 33.79 -7.52
CA GLU A 72 -39.15 34.48 -6.24
C GLU A 72 -38.61 33.61 -5.08
N THR A 73 -38.79 32.29 -5.14
CA THR A 73 -38.36 31.34 -4.10
C THR A 73 -36.98 30.80 -4.29
N VAL A 74 -36.42 30.81 -5.52
CA VAL A 74 -35.04 30.45 -5.78
C VAL A 74 -34.15 31.63 -5.39
N VAL A 75 -33.71 31.64 -4.14
CA VAL A 75 -32.59 32.49 -3.75
C VAL A 75 -31.34 31.95 -4.44
N GLU A 76 -30.73 32.76 -5.29
CA GLU A 76 -29.41 32.39 -5.86
C GLU A 76 -28.49 32.08 -4.71
N ALA A 77 -27.96 30.84 -4.69
CA ALA A 77 -27.03 30.45 -3.65
C ALA A 77 -25.87 31.45 -3.62
N PRO A 78 -25.41 31.89 -2.42
CA PRO A 78 -24.26 32.77 -2.37
C PRO A 78 -23.14 32.20 -3.23
N PRO A 79 -22.40 33.01 -3.98
CA PRO A 79 -21.30 32.52 -4.79
C PRO A 79 -20.38 31.69 -3.90
N ALA A 80 -20.03 30.48 -4.34
CA ALA A 80 -19.14 29.62 -3.59
C ALA A 80 -17.87 30.41 -3.22
N PRO A 81 -17.34 30.28 -2.00
CA PRO A 81 -16.13 30.96 -1.60
C PRO A 81 -15.02 30.70 -2.64
N PRO A 82 -14.20 31.69 -2.96
CA PRO A 82 -13.12 31.52 -3.91
C PRO A 82 -12.21 30.38 -3.43
N LEU A 83 -11.71 29.57 -4.36
CA LEU A 83 -10.75 28.53 -4.04
C LEU A 83 -9.46 29.15 -3.52
N PRO A 84 -8.91 28.64 -2.41
CA PRO A 84 -7.63 29.13 -1.91
C PRO A 84 -6.51 28.81 -2.90
N GLU A 85 -5.46 29.66 -2.92
CA GLU A 85 -4.28 29.41 -3.73
C GLU A 85 -3.42 28.31 -3.14
N ALA A 86 -2.88 27.45 -4.00
CA ALA A 86 -1.94 26.40 -3.64
C ALA A 86 -0.89 26.18 -4.73
N SER A 87 0.25 25.66 -4.37
CA SER A 87 1.28 25.23 -5.33
C SER A 87 1.98 23.95 -4.85
N LEU A 88 2.59 23.24 -5.80
CA LEU A 88 3.35 22.03 -5.57
C LEU A 88 4.73 22.14 -6.22
N GLN A 89 5.78 21.75 -5.50
CA GLN A 89 7.14 21.64 -6.00
C GLN A 89 7.67 20.24 -5.75
N ALA A 90 8.16 19.58 -6.78
CA ALA A 90 8.73 18.26 -6.76
C ALA A 90 9.73 18.12 -7.92
N PRO A 91 10.53 17.05 -7.99
CA PRO A 91 11.24 16.70 -9.22
C PRO A 91 10.28 16.54 -10.41
N ASP A 92 10.73 16.89 -11.63
CA ASP A 92 9.91 16.71 -12.85
C ASP A 92 9.74 15.22 -13.17
N SER A 93 10.73 14.40 -12.78
CA SER A 93 10.69 12.95 -12.96
C SER A 93 11.25 12.24 -11.73
N VAL A 94 10.71 11.04 -11.46
CA VAL A 94 11.14 10.16 -10.37
C VAL A 94 11.16 8.71 -10.85
N PRO A 95 12.08 7.86 -10.35
CA PRO A 95 12.05 6.43 -10.66
C PRO A 95 10.79 5.77 -10.07
N MET A 96 10.25 4.76 -10.76
CA MET A 96 9.12 3.95 -10.28
C MET A 96 9.39 3.38 -8.89
N SER A 97 8.34 3.29 -8.07
CA SER A 97 8.35 2.78 -6.68
C SER A 97 9.32 3.49 -5.73
N SER A 98 9.95 4.60 -6.13
CA SER A 98 10.84 5.38 -5.28
C SER A 98 10.07 6.32 -4.36
N ARG A 99 10.67 6.69 -3.23
CA ARG A 99 10.15 7.74 -2.35
C ARG A 99 10.68 9.09 -2.81
N PHE A 100 9.83 10.09 -2.78
CA PHE A 100 10.22 11.45 -3.14
C PHE A 100 9.47 12.50 -2.32
N ASP A 101 10.08 13.65 -2.17
CA ASP A 101 9.52 14.76 -1.42
C ASP A 101 8.74 15.70 -2.32
N VAL A 102 7.60 16.15 -1.84
CA VAL A 102 6.81 17.22 -2.44
C VAL A 102 6.69 18.37 -1.45
N SER A 103 7.20 19.55 -1.82
CA SER A 103 6.94 20.78 -1.09
C SER A 103 5.64 21.41 -1.58
N TRP A 104 4.89 21.99 -0.67
CA TRP A 104 3.59 22.55 -0.98
C TRP A 104 3.37 23.93 -0.34
N THR A 105 2.53 24.75 -0.97
CA THR A 105 1.87 25.89 -0.36
C THR A 105 0.36 25.71 -0.48
N GLY A 106 -0.39 26.27 0.46
CA GLY A 106 -1.82 26.14 0.46
C GLY A 106 -2.42 26.36 1.86
N PRO A 107 -3.72 26.11 2.05
CA PRO A 107 -4.40 26.31 3.33
C PRO A 107 -3.77 25.49 4.47
N GLY A 108 -3.46 24.24 4.21
CA GLY A 108 -2.93 23.33 5.23
C GLY A 108 -4.00 22.89 6.23
N ASP A 109 -5.23 22.69 5.76
CA ASP A 109 -6.33 22.26 6.60
C ASP A 109 -6.24 20.77 6.93
N ARG A 110 -6.98 20.34 7.97
CA ARG A 110 -6.90 18.98 8.52
C ARG A 110 -7.09 17.84 7.50
N TYR A 111 -7.87 18.08 6.46
CA TYR A 111 -8.20 17.07 5.45
C TYR A 111 -7.56 17.35 4.08
N ASP A 112 -6.60 18.28 4.05
CA ASP A 112 -5.87 18.57 2.84
C ASP A 112 -4.85 17.46 2.57
N GLU A 113 -4.70 17.08 1.30
CA GLU A 113 -3.81 16.02 0.86
C GLU A 113 -2.98 16.44 -0.35
N VAL A 114 -1.76 15.96 -0.39
CA VAL A 114 -0.98 15.87 -1.63
C VAL A 114 -1.12 14.45 -2.17
N GLN A 115 -1.50 14.31 -3.42
CA GLN A 115 -1.84 13.05 -4.06
C GLN A 115 -1.00 12.83 -5.32
N VAL A 116 -0.61 11.57 -5.56
CA VAL A 116 -0.19 11.08 -6.89
C VAL A 116 -1.41 10.53 -7.60
N PHE A 117 -1.73 11.05 -8.75
CA PHE A 117 -2.92 10.70 -9.51
C PHE A 117 -2.57 10.17 -10.90
N ASP A 118 -3.15 9.05 -11.26
CA ASP A 118 -3.10 8.47 -12.59
C ASP A 118 -4.33 8.89 -13.40
N PRO A 119 -4.19 9.78 -14.40
CA PRO A 119 -5.34 10.21 -15.20
C PRO A 119 -5.91 9.09 -16.09
N ALA A 120 -5.11 8.08 -16.45
CA ALA A 120 -5.52 6.94 -17.26
C ALA A 120 -6.15 5.82 -16.44
N GLY A 121 -5.97 5.85 -15.11
CA GLY A 121 -6.47 4.83 -14.20
C GLY A 121 -7.99 4.64 -14.26
N ASN A 122 -8.49 3.49 -13.81
CA ASN A 122 -9.92 3.15 -13.78
C ASN A 122 -10.62 3.34 -15.15
N GLY A 123 -9.95 2.99 -16.25
CA GLY A 123 -10.52 3.13 -17.58
C GLY A 123 -10.69 4.60 -18.02
N GLY A 124 -9.75 5.47 -17.64
CA GLY A 124 -9.75 6.90 -17.99
C GLY A 124 -10.56 7.80 -17.04
N ARG A 125 -11.11 7.24 -15.95
CA ARG A 125 -11.78 8.03 -14.90
C ARG A 125 -10.81 8.62 -13.90
N GLY A 126 -9.58 8.17 -13.94
CA GLY A 126 -8.51 8.51 -13.02
C GLY A 126 -8.53 7.75 -11.70
N LYS A 127 -7.35 7.64 -11.09
CA LYS A 127 -7.15 6.94 -9.83
C LYS A 127 -6.08 7.63 -8.99
N VAL A 128 -6.33 7.82 -7.69
CA VAL A 128 -5.29 8.16 -6.72
C VAL A 128 -4.45 6.92 -6.47
N ILE A 129 -3.14 7.02 -6.68
CA ILE A 129 -2.18 5.93 -6.49
C ILE A 129 -1.58 5.98 -5.10
N ASP A 130 -1.19 7.19 -4.66
CA ASP A 130 -0.66 7.44 -3.32
C ASP A 130 -1.12 8.82 -2.84
N ASN A 131 -1.26 8.99 -1.54
CA ASN A 131 -1.61 10.26 -0.94
C ASN A 131 -1.06 10.40 0.48
N GLN A 132 -0.78 11.63 0.85
CA GLN A 132 -0.36 11.98 2.20
C GLN A 132 -1.10 13.24 2.66
N ARG A 133 -1.68 13.19 3.86
CA ARG A 133 -2.24 14.38 4.49
C ARG A 133 -1.14 15.37 4.85
N VAL A 134 -1.38 16.63 4.57
CA VAL A 134 -0.35 17.68 4.74
C VAL A 134 0.04 17.92 6.19
N LEU A 135 -0.82 17.58 7.15
CA LEU A 135 -0.57 17.73 8.59
C LEU A 135 -0.09 16.46 9.29
N ASP A 136 -0.25 15.29 8.66
CA ASP A 136 0.07 14.00 9.29
C ASP A 136 1.52 13.57 9.01
N ASP A 137 2.18 14.17 8.02
CA ASP A 137 3.59 13.91 7.75
C ASP A 137 4.48 14.55 8.82
N ARG A 138 5.51 13.82 9.27
CA ARG A 138 6.54 14.33 10.20
C ARG A 138 7.26 15.58 9.69
N ARG A 139 7.16 15.90 8.39
CA ARG A 139 7.73 17.08 7.71
C ARG A 139 6.69 18.18 7.46
N ALA A 140 5.49 18.04 8.04
CA ALA A 140 4.43 19.03 7.87
C ALA A 140 4.86 20.45 8.31
N GLY A 141 5.71 20.56 9.35
CA GLY A 141 6.28 21.83 9.79
C GLY A 141 7.12 22.54 8.72
N ASP A 142 7.75 21.76 7.82
CA ASP A 142 8.54 22.29 6.68
C ASP A 142 7.70 22.41 5.39
N ARG A 143 6.39 22.21 5.47
CA ARG A 143 5.47 22.16 4.34
C ARG A 143 5.93 21.16 3.27
N ARG A 144 6.31 19.95 3.70
CA ARG A 144 6.72 18.82 2.87
C ARG A 144 5.97 17.58 3.23
N VAL A 145 5.74 16.74 2.23
CA VAL A 145 5.24 15.38 2.38
C VAL A 145 6.10 14.43 1.57
N GLU A 146 6.22 13.19 2.05
CA GLU A 146 6.87 12.10 1.31
C GLU A 146 5.80 11.24 0.64
N LEU A 147 5.92 11.06 -0.66
CA LEU A 147 5.06 10.20 -1.45
C LEU A 147 5.88 9.06 -2.06
N VAL A 148 5.18 8.00 -2.45
CA VAL A 148 5.74 6.88 -3.20
C VAL A 148 5.34 7.01 -4.66
N ALA A 149 6.33 6.96 -5.56
CA ALA A 149 6.08 6.96 -6.99
C ALA A 149 5.33 5.68 -7.41
N PRO A 150 4.43 5.79 -8.41
CA PRO A 150 3.80 4.62 -9.01
C PRO A 150 4.80 3.53 -9.41
N ALA A 151 4.36 2.27 -9.34
CA ALA A 151 5.17 1.12 -9.70
C ALA A 151 5.26 0.89 -11.22
N THR A 152 4.57 1.67 -12.03
CA THR A 152 4.58 1.59 -13.49
C THR A 152 5.09 2.91 -14.05
N PRO A 153 6.07 2.91 -14.97
CA PRO A 153 6.49 4.11 -15.68
C PRO A 153 5.36 4.75 -16.48
N GLY A 154 5.36 6.07 -16.57
CA GLY A 154 4.32 6.82 -17.28
C GLY A 154 4.16 8.26 -16.80
N ASP A 155 3.12 8.93 -17.32
CA ASP A 155 2.79 10.31 -17.00
C ASP A 155 1.68 10.34 -15.94
N TYR A 156 1.98 10.98 -14.83
CA TYR A 156 1.11 11.13 -13.68
C TYR A 156 0.90 12.61 -13.35
N VAL A 157 0.05 12.89 -12.37
CA VAL A 157 -0.22 14.25 -11.90
C VAL A 157 -0.16 14.29 -10.37
N LEU A 158 0.66 15.21 -9.86
CA LEU A 158 0.56 15.60 -8.46
C LEU A 158 -0.62 16.56 -8.28
N ARG A 159 -1.39 16.38 -7.20
CA ARG A 159 -2.56 17.19 -6.86
C ARG A 159 -2.49 17.67 -5.43
N TYR A 160 -2.83 18.94 -5.20
CA TYR A 160 -3.24 19.41 -3.89
C TYR A 160 -4.76 19.32 -3.80
N TYR A 161 -5.26 18.44 -2.97
CA TYR A 161 -6.67 18.26 -2.71
C TYR A 161 -7.06 19.00 -1.43
N HIS A 162 -7.97 19.96 -1.55
CA HIS A 162 -8.49 20.73 -0.43
C HIS A 162 -9.72 20.03 0.15
N GLY A 163 -9.56 19.51 1.37
CA GLY A 163 -10.55 18.65 1.99
C GLY A 163 -11.87 19.37 2.32
N ALA A 164 -11.79 20.61 2.79
CA ALA A 164 -12.97 21.38 3.21
C ALA A 164 -13.96 21.64 2.04
N GLN A 165 -13.46 21.84 0.82
CA GLN A 165 -14.27 22.08 -0.36
C GLN A 165 -14.38 20.86 -1.29
N SER A 166 -13.70 19.74 -0.94
CA SER A 166 -13.64 18.51 -1.74
C SER A 166 -13.19 18.78 -3.20
N ARG A 167 -12.16 19.61 -3.39
CA ARG A 167 -11.68 20.05 -4.70
C ARG A 167 -10.16 20.00 -4.81
N VAL A 168 -9.69 19.71 -6.02
CA VAL A 168 -8.30 19.90 -6.41
C VAL A 168 -8.06 21.38 -6.68
N ILE A 169 -7.09 22.00 -5.98
CA ILE A 169 -6.78 23.43 -6.08
C ILE A 169 -5.41 23.72 -6.70
N ALA A 170 -4.54 22.71 -6.79
CA ALA A 170 -3.31 22.80 -7.56
C ALA A 170 -2.97 21.46 -8.22
N THR A 171 -2.31 21.51 -9.36
CA THR A 171 -1.81 20.33 -10.08
C THR A 171 -0.41 20.58 -10.62
N ARG A 172 0.37 19.50 -10.75
CA ARG A 172 1.70 19.51 -11.37
C ARG A 172 1.93 18.18 -12.10
N PRO A 173 2.45 18.17 -13.34
CA PRO A 173 2.89 16.95 -14.00
C PRO A 173 4.01 16.26 -13.23
N LEU A 174 4.04 14.92 -13.30
CA LEU A 174 5.07 14.05 -12.74
C LEU A 174 5.35 12.93 -13.74
N ALA A 175 6.56 12.86 -14.29
CA ALA A 175 6.99 11.71 -15.06
C ALA A 175 7.55 10.62 -14.14
N VAL A 176 7.07 9.39 -14.29
CA VAL A 176 7.64 8.22 -13.61
C VAL A 176 8.46 7.43 -14.62
N THR A 177 9.74 7.28 -14.34
CA THR A 177 10.69 6.59 -15.21
C THR A 177 10.97 5.17 -14.71
N GLU A 178 11.54 4.32 -15.57
CA GLU A 178 12.08 3.05 -15.13
C GLU A 178 13.16 3.24 -14.05
N ALA A 179 13.23 2.31 -13.11
CA ALA A 179 14.28 2.31 -12.10
C ALA A 179 15.53 1.61 -12.64
N GLU A 180 16.70 2.15 -12.34
CA GLU A 180 17.96 1.44 -12.55
C GLU A 180 18.05 0.29 -11.54
N VAL A 181 18.24 -0.95 -12.03
CA VAL A 181 18.31 -2.16 -11.21
C VAL A 181 19.59 -2.92 -11.46
N ALA A 182 20.27 -3.29 -10.39
CA ALA A 182 21.46 -4.14 -10.46
C ALA A 182 21.51 -5.11 -9.26
N LEU A 183 22.09 -6.29 -9.50
CA LEU A 183 22.37 -7.30 -8.48
C LEU A 183 23.86 -7.66 -8.51
N ARG A 184 24.50 -7.61 -7.34
CA ARG A 184 25.89 -8.01 -7.13
C ARG A 184 25.94 -9.20 -6.18
N ALA A 185 26.39 -10.32 -6.68
CA ALA A 185 26.55 -11.57 -5.94
C ALA A 185 27.60 -12.44 -6.64
N PRO A 186 28.14 -13.49 -6.01
CA PRO A 186 28.91 -14.50 -6.71
C PRO A 186 28.12 -15.17 -7.85
N ASP A 187 28.80 -15.57 -8.93
CA ASP A 187 28.16 -16.31 -10.04
C ASP A 187 27.90 -17.77 -9.66
N GLU A 188 28.76 -18.34 -8.80
CA GLU A 188 28.69 -19.69 -8.32
C GLU A 188 28.72 -19.73 -6.79
N VAL A 189 27.90 -20.58 -6.20
CA VAL A 189 27.81 -20.78 -4.75
C VAL A 189 27.63 -22.27 -4.43
N ALA A 190 28.04 -22.69 -3.24
CA ALA A 190 27.75 -24.04 -2.77
C ALA A 190 26.27 -24.20 -2.37
N ILE A 191 25.75 -25.43 -2.45
CA ILE A 191 24.43 -25.78 -1.92
C ILE A 191 24.27 -25.28 -0.49
N ALA A 192 23.05 -24.87 -0.12
CA ALA A 192 22.65 -24.45 1.23
C ALA A 192 23.50 -23.34 1.86
N SER A 193 24.39 -22.69 1.12
CA SER A 193 25.21 -21.58 1.61
C SER A 193 24.43 -20.26 1.65
N ASN A 194 24.89 -19.34 2.48
CA ASN A 194 24.39 -17.97 2.53
C ASN A 194 24.96 -17.15 1.39
N ILE A 195 24.12 -16.47 0.65
CA ILE A 195 24.47 -15.60 -0.47
C ILE A 195 24.23 -14.15 -0.06
N LEU A 196 25.28 -13.38 0.09
CA LEU A 196 25.16 -11.94 0.26
C LEU A 196 24.93 -11.31 -1.11
N VAL A 197 23.80 -10.64 -1.28
CA VAL A 197 23.40 -9.95 -2.50
C VAL A 197 23.37 -8.46 -2.26
N GLY A 198 24.27 -7.72 -2.89
CA GLY A 198 24.17 -6.26 -3.02
C GLY A 198 23.20 -5.90 -4.15
N TRP A 199 22.40 -4.88 -3.97
CA TRP A 199 21.38 -4.50 -4.94
C TRP A 199 21.30 -2.98 -5.17
N THR A 200 20.84 -2.60 -6.35
CA THR A 200 20.37 -1.27 -6.71
C THR A 200 18.95 -1.45 -7.25
N GLY A 201 18.05 -0.52 -6.94
CA GLY A 201 16.65 -0.62 -7.37
C GLY A 201 15.77 0.34 -6.59
N PRO A 202 14.45 0.30 -6.80
CA PRO A 202 13.48 1.18 -6.15
C PRO A 202 13.57 1.12 -4.62
N GLY A 203 13.70 -0.07 -4.05
CA GLY A 203 13.74 -0.25 -2.61
C GLY A 203 12.37 -0.07 -1.94
N ALA A 204 11.30 -0.37 -2.66
CA ALA A 204 9.95 -0.31 -2.12
C ALA A 204 9.73 -1.35 -1.01
N ARG A 205 8.69 -1.14 -0.19
CA ARG A 205 8.42 -1.97 0.99
C ARG A 205 8.26 -3.46 0.68
N TYR A 206 7.75 -3.79 -0.49
CA TYR A 206 7.46 -5.16 -0.91
C TYR A 206 8.43 -5.69 -1.96
N ASP A 207 9.52 -4.94 -2.25
CA ASP A 207 10.55 -5.41 -3.14
C ASP A 207 11.34 -6.55 -2.49
N GLU A 208 11.67 -7.56 -3.30
CA GLU A 208 12.37 -8.75 -2.84
C GLU A 208 13.55 -9.11 -3.74
N ILE A 209 14.60 -9.64 -3.11
CA ILE A 209 15.58 -10.45 -3.82
C ILE A 209 15.16 -11.91 -3.67
N GLN A 210 15.00 -12.58 -4.79
CA GLN A 210 14.53 -13.96 -4.86
C GLN A 210 15.60 -14.88 -5.46
N VAL A 211 15.72 -16.07 -4.87
CA VAL A 211 16.37 -17.23 -5.52
C VAL A 211 15.27 -18.01 -6.24
N PHE A 212 15.38 -18.14 -7.53
CA PHE A 212 14.35 -18.75 -8.38
C PHE A 212 14.90 -19.98 -9.12
N ASP A 213 14.15 -21.07 -9.07
CA ASP A 213 14.37 -22.28 -9.82
C ASP A 213 13.51 -22.26 -11.10
N PRO A 214 14.09 -22.05 -12.29
CA PRO A 214 13.32 -22.05 -13.53
C PRO A 214 12.74 -23.43 -13.90
N ALA A 215 13.35 -24.52 -13.44
CA ALA A 215 12.90 -25.89 -13.69
C ALA A 215 11.87 -26.37 -12.67
N GLY A 216 11.71 -25.64 -11.56
CA GLY A 216 10.77 -25.99 -10.48
C GLY A 216 9.32 -26.08 -10.94
N ASN A 217 8.48 -26.77 -10.17
CA ASN A 217 7.04 -26.94 -10.44
C ASN A 217 6.75 -27.48 -11.87
N GLY A 218 7.57 -28.40 -12.35
CA GLY A 218 7.39 -28.97 -13.70
C GLY A 218 7.69 -27.97 -14.83
N GLY A 219 8.68 -27.08 -14.64
CA GLY A 219 9.10 -26.07 -15.63
C GLY A 219 8.31 -24.76 -15.57
N ARG A 220 7.40 -24.60 -14.61
CA ARG A 220 6.68 -23.31 -14.39
C ARG A 220 7.49 -22.33 -13.56
N GLY A 221 8.55 -22.81 -12.95
CA GLY A 221 9.41 -22.08 -12.05
C GLY A 221 8.90 -22.01 -10.61
N LYS A 222 9.82 -21.82 -9.68
CA LYS A 222 9.53 -21.74 -8.24
C LYS A 222 10.50 -20.80 -7.55
N VAL A 223 10.00 -19.91 -6.70
CA VAL A 223 10.82 -19.19 -5.72
C VAL A 223 11.26 -20.19 -4.64
N VAL A 224 12.56 -20.33 -4.45
CA VAL A 224 13.16 -21.26 -3.48
C VAL A 224 13.46 -20.55 -2.17
N ASP A 225 13.94 -19.31 -2.25
CA ASP A 225 14.15 -18.41 -1.10
C ASP A 225 13.95 -16.97 -1.54
N ASN A 226 13.56 -16.12 -0.60
CA ASN A 226 13.39 -14.70 -0.82
C ASN A 226 13.63 -13.87 0.43
N LYS A 227 14.01 -12.61 0.23
CA LYS A 227 14.17 -11.60 1.28
C LYS A 227 13.70 -10.25 0.79
N ARG A 228 12.95 -9.54 1.62
CA ARG A 228 12.63 -8.14 1.35
C ARG A 228 13.86 -7.27 1.46
N VAL A 229 13.98 -6.32 0.53
CA VAL A 229 15.15 -5.42 0.45
C VAL A 229 15.24 -4.45 1.61
N VAL A 230 14.12 -4.19 2.29
CA VAL A 230 14.03 -3.29 3.44
C VAL A 230 14.23 -3.99 4.79
N ASP A 231 14.31 -5.33 4.79
CA ASP A 231 14.42 -6.12 6.02
C ASP A 231 15.87 -6.49 6.33
N GLY A 232 16.16 -6.55 7.62
CA GLY A 232 17.43 -7.06 8.14
C GLY A 232 18.55 -6.02 8.25
N PRO A 233 19.70 -6.43 8.82
CA PRO A 233 20.81 -5.53 9.15
C PRO A 233 21.56 -4.97 7.93
N GLY A 234 21.40 -5.58 6.75
CA GLY A 234 22.00 -5.13 5.50
C GLY A 234 21.19 -4.10 4.73
N ALA A 235 19.93 -3.83 5.12
CA ALA A 235 19.01 -2.97 4.36
C ALA A 235 19.59 -1.55 4.12
N ALA A 236 20.18 -0.94 5.14
CA ALA A 236 20.80 0.39 5.02
C ALA A 236 22.01 0.40 4.06
N LYS A 237 22.68 -0.73 3.86
CA LYS A 237 23.79 -0.90 2.92
C LYS A 237 23.35 -1.39 1.54
N ARG A 238 22.03 -1.55 1.35
CA ARG A 238 21.45 -2.19 0.16
C ARG A 238 22.00 -3.60 -0.07
N GLU A 239 22.02 -4.40 0.99
CA GLU A 239 22.46 -5.79 1.00
C GLU A 239 21.39 -6.66 1.66
N VAL A 240 21.19 -7.85 1.11
CA VAL A 240 20.35 -8.89 1.70
C VAL A 240 21.07 -10.23 1.65
N THR A 241 20.76 -11.11 2.58
CA THR A 241 21.28 -12.48 2.56
C THR A 241 20.14 -13.44 2.25
N VAL A 242 20.27 -14.17 1.15
CA VAL A 242 19.40 -15.29 0.75
C VAL A 242 20.15 -16.60 0.88
N VAL A 243 19.42 -17.71 0.87
CA VAL A 243 20.02 -19.06 1.03
C VAL A 243 20.02 -19.78 -0.31
N ALA A 244 21.16 -20.36 -0.69
CA ALA A 244 21.27 -21.20 -1.85
C ALA A 244 20.41 -22.47 -1.69
N PRO A 245 19.81 -22.97 -2.78
CA PRO A 245 19.12 -24.26 -2.78
C PRO A 245 20.00 -25.42 -2.29
N ALA A 246 19.36 -26.45 -1.74
CA ALA A 246 20.05 -27.67 -1.30
C ALA A 246 20.40 -28.62 -2.47
N THR A 247 19.95 -28.36 -3.69
CA THR A 247 20.19 -29.18 -4.88
C THR A 247 21.11 -28.40 -5.83
N PRO A 248 22.18 -28.99 -6.33
CA PRO A 248 23.02 -28.38 -7.37
C PRO A 248 22.21 -28.15 -8.65
N GLY A 249 22.52 -27.06 -9.37
CA GLY A 249 21.83 -26.73 -10.62
C GLY A 249 21.95 -25.27 -11.01
N ASP A 250 21.24 -24.91 -12.07
CA ASP A 250 21.19 -23.56 -12.62
C ASP A 250 19.92 -22.85 -12.08
N TYR A 251 20.14 -21.79 -11.34
CA TYR A 251 19.13 -20.97 -10.72
C TYR A 251 19.23 -19.53 -11.19
N GLN A 252 18.38 -18.66 -10.66
CA GLN A 252 18.37 -17.24 -10.94
C GLN A 252 18.23 -16.43 -9.67
N LEU A 253 19.00 -15.35 -9.56
CA LEU A 253 18.70 -14.26 -8.64
C LEU A 253 17.81 -13.26 -9.36
N ARG A 254 16.72 -12.83 -8.71
CA ARG A 254 15.75 -11.89 -9.26
C ARG A 254 15.56 -10.70 -8.33
N TYR A 255 15.48 -9.51 -8.91
CA TYR A 255 14.89 -8.36 -8.23
C TYR A 255 13.40 -8.32 -8.59
N TYR A 256 12.56 -8.52 -7.62
CA TYR A 256 11.10 -8.54 -7.78
C TYR A 256 10.49 -7.29 -7.14
N ASN A 257 9.72 -6.52 -7.92
CA ASN A 257 8.94 -5.42 -7.42
C ASN A 257 7.58 -5.94 -6.95
N GLY A 258 7.34 -5.82 -5.64
CA GLY A 258 6.14 -6.35 -5.02
C GLY A 258 4.88 -5.53 -5.28
N ASP A 259 5.01 -4.24 -5.62
CA ASP A 259 3.86 -3.35 -5.81
C ASP A 259 3.12 -3.62 -7.12
N ASN A 260 3.84 -4.01 -8.18
CA ASN A 260 3.26 -4.35 -9.49
C ASN A 260 3.43 -5.81 -9.89
N ALA A 261 4.01 -6.65 -9.01
CA ALA A 261 4.25 -8.07 -9.24
C ALA A 261 5.15 -8.37 -10.47
N GLN A 262 6.17 -7.52 -10.71
CA GLN A 262 7.08 -7.66 -11.85
C GLN A 262 8.51 -8.02 -11.42
N VAL A 263 9.16 -8.84 -12.23
CA VAL A 263 10.61 -9.08 -12.13
C VAL A 263 11.32 -7.98 -12.92
N LEU A 264 12.06 -7.12 -12.24
CA LEU A 264 12.77 -6.00 -12.84
C LEU A 264 14.15 -6.41 -13.40
N LEU A 265 14.79 -7.41 -12.77
CA LEU A 265 16.08 -7.93 -13.21
C LEU A 265 16.19 -9.41 -12.88
N THR A 266 16.80 -10.15 -13.77
CA THR A 266 17.19 -11.56 -13.58
C THR A 266 18.69 -11.72 -13.84
N ARG A 267 19.39 -12.43 -12.94
CA ARG A 267 20.80 -12.76 -13.05
C ARG A 267 20.99 -14.28 -12.86
N PRO A 268 21.77 -14.98 -13.70
CA PRO A 268 22.09 -16.38 -13.48
C PRO A 268 22.81 -16.60 -12.14
N LEU A 269 22.57 -17.75 -11.54
CA LEU A 269 23.24 -18.24 -10.33
C LEU A 269 23.48 -19.75 -10.48
N LYS A 270 24.70 -20.17 -10.44
CA LYS A 270 25.05 -21.59 -10.44
C LYS A 270 25.24 -22.10 -9.03
N VAL A 271 24.49 -23.13 -8.66
CA VAL A 271 24.63 -23.80 -7.37
C VAL A 271 25.41 -25.11 -7.55
N MET A 272 26.54 -25.16 -6.90
CA MET A 272 27.48 -26.26 -6.98
C MET A 272 27.29 -27.26 -5.85
N ALA A 273 27.59 -28.53 -6.08
CA ALA A 273 27.70 -29.49 -4.99
C ALA A 273 28.75 -29.00 -3.97
N ALA A 274 28.48 -29.17 -2.70
CA ALA A 274 29.50 -28.90 -1.70
C ALA A 274 30.41 -30.11 -1.51
N GLU A 275 31.69 -29.86 -1.37
CA GLU A 275 32.59 -30.88 -0.84
C GLU A 275 32.32 -31.03 0.67
N VAL A 276 32.04 -32.25 1.09
CA VAL A 276 31.79 -32.57 2.48
C VAL A 276 32.85 -33.53 2.98
N ALA A 277 33.55 -33.16 4.03
CA ALA A 277 34.51 -34.02 4.68
C ALA A 277 34.39 -33.91 6.21
N LEU A 278 34.68 -34.98 6.90
CA LEU A 278 34.75 -35.06 8.35
C LEU A 278 36.17 -35.47 8.75
N ALA A 279 36.71 -34.77 9.73
CA ALA A 279 37.97 -35.10 10.37
C ALA A 279 37.72 -35.41 11.87
N ALA A 280 37.83 -36.67 12.22
CA ALA A 280 37.63 -37.15 13.60
C ALA A 280 38.74 -38.13 13.99
N PRO A 281 38.98 -38.37 15.31
CA PRO A 281 39.85 -39.46 15.73
C PRO A 281 39.32 -40.80 15.26
N ASP A 282 40.23 -41.71 14.86
CA ASP A 282 39.85 -43.05 14.42
C ASP A 282 39.21 -43.89 15.55
N SER A 283 39.52 -43.57 16.81
CA SER A 283 38.95 -44.22 17.99
C SER A 283 38.89 -43.26 19.15
N VAL A 284 37.85 -43.40 19.96
CA VAL A 284 37.64 -42.65 21.19
C VAL A 284 37.21 -43.58 22.35
N PRO A 285 37.56 -43.29 23.62
CA PRO A 285 37.03 -44.03 24.75
C PRO A 285 35.49 -43.95 24.80
N ALA A 286 34.87 -45.04 25.26
CA ALA A 286 33.42 -45.04 25.48
C ALA A 286 33.00 -43.91 26.44
N ALA A 287 31.92 -43.23 26.12
CA ALA A 287 31.37 -42.12 26.89
C ALA A 287 32.31 -40.90 27.06
N SER A 288 33.28 -40.73 26.18
CA SER A 288 34.13 -39.53 26.14
C SER A 288 33.64 -38.53 25.09
N SER A 289 33.87 -37.23 25.32
CA SER A 289 33.67 -36.18 24.31
C SER A 289 34.86 -36.12 23.35
N PHE A 290 34.58 -35.87 22.08
CA PHE A 290 35.60 -35.69 21.05
C PHE A 290 35.20 -34.62 20.06
N THR A 291 36.16 -34.00 19.40
CA THR A 291 35.94 -32.96 18.44
C THR A 291 36.00 -33.50 17.00
N VAL A 292 35.04 -33.12 16.19
CA VAL A 292 35.00 -33.41 14.74
C VAL A 292 35.16 -32.11 13.98
N GLY A 293 36.26 -32.04 13.19
CA GLY A 293 36.39 -31.00 12.19
C GLY A 293 35.54 -31.37 10.97
N TRP A 294 35.03 -30.38 10.27
CA TRP A 294 34.18 -30.61 9.11
C TRP A 294 34.36 -29.57 8.01
N THR A 295 34.14 -29.97 6.75
CA THR A 295 33.89 -29.09 5.63
C THR A 295 32.50 -29.37 5.09
N GLY A 296 31.84 -28.34 4.54
CA GLY A 296 30.51 -28.51 4.01
C GLY A 296 29.76 -27.16 3.98
N PRO A 297 28.47 -27.15 3.61
CA PRO A 297 27.66 -25.94 3.51
C PRO A 297 27.54 -25.16 4.79
N GLY A 298 27.35 -25.85 5.93
CA GLY A 298 27.12 -25.22 7.22
C GLY A 298 25.74 -24.57 7.33
N ALA A 299 24.74 -25.19 6.73
CA ALA A 299 23.37 -24.71 6.81
C ALA A 299 22.79 -24.83 8.22
N ARG A 300 21.74 -24.07 8.50
CA ARG A 300 21.12 -23.97 9.83
C ARG A 300 20.72 -25.31 10.46
N TYR A 301 20.38 -26.28 9.61
CA TYR A 301 19.90 -27.59 10.06
C TYR A 301 20.88 -28.71 9.79
N ASP A 302 22.11 -28.40 9.34
CA ASP A 302 23.15 -29.41 9.16
C ASP A 302 23.59 -29.93 10.53
N GLU A 303 23.73 -31.26 10.62
CA GLU A 303 24.12 -31.96 11.85
C GLU A 303 25.27 -32.91 11.57
N ILE A 304 26.20 -33.02 12.49
CA ILE A 304 27.15 -34.12 12.57
C ILE A 304 26.56 -35.13 13.54
N GLN A 305 26.52 -36.39 13.16
CA GLN A 305 25.89 -37.46 13.89
C GLN A 305 26.90 -38.59 14.15
N VAL A 306 26.89 -39.13 15.34
CA VAL A 306 27.50 -40.45 15.65
C VAL A 306 26.43 -41.48 15.36
N PHE A 307 26.73 -42.38 14.44
CA PHE A 307 25.79 -43.39 13.95
C PHE A 307 26.27 -44.79 14.24
N ASP A 308 25.47 -45.60 14.94
CA ASP A 308 25.67 -47.01 15.18
C ASP A 308 24.92 -47.82 14.10
N PRO A 309 25.65 -48.39 13.09
CA PRO A 309 25.01 -49.15 12.02
C PRO A 309 24.39 -50.48 12.49
N ALA A 310 24.83 -51.04 13.61
CA ALA A 310 24.29 -52.28 14.18
C ALA A 310 23.11 -52.06 15.13
N GLY A 311 22.86 -50.82 15.54
CA GLY A 311 21.75 -50.43 16.42
C GLY A 311 20.38 -50.80 15.85
N ASN A 312 19.35 -50.88 16.68
CA ASN A 312 17.96 -51.21 16.32
C ASN A 312 17.84 -52.52 15.51
N GLY A 313 18.58 -53.54 15.86
CA GLY A 313 18.53 -54.84 15.15
C GLY A 313 19.04 -54.75 13.68
N GLY A 314 20.08 -53.96 13.44
CA GLY A 314 20.71 -53.77 12.12
C GLY A 314 20.06 -52.71 11.22
N ARG A 315 19.11 -51.92 11.75
CA ARG A 315 18.50 -50.78 11.04
C ARG A 315 19.30 -49.49 11.21
N GLY A 316 20.27 -49.51 12.12
CA GLY A 316 21.04 -48.34 12.49
C GLY A 316 20.34 -47.40 13.48
N ARG A 317 21.14 -46.67 14.28
CA ARG A 317 20.65 -45.71 15.25
C ARG A 317 21.63 -44.54 15.39
N VAL A 318 21.09 -43.29 15.41
CA VAL A 318 21.86 -42.13 15.85
C VAL A 318 22.09 -42.22 17.36
N VAL A 319 23.33 -42.20 17.79
CA VAL A 319 23.74 -42.31 19.20
C VAL A 319 23.86 -40.91 19.80
N ASP A 320 24.47 -39.99 19.05
CA ASP A 320 24.60 -38.57 19.42
C ASP A 320 24.60 -37.69 18.16
N LYS A 321 24.21 -36.44 18.32
CA LYS A 321 24.18 -35.48 17.22
C LYS A 321 24.29 -34.05 17.66
N LYS A 322 24.89 -33.20 16.84
CA LYS A 322 24.99 -31.77 17.10
C LYS A 322 24.96 -30.98 15.84
N ARG A 323 24.27 -29.82 15.85
CA ARG A 323 24.23 -28.90 14.72
C ARG A 323 25.60 -28.26 14.52
N VAL A 324 25.98 -28.11 13.25
CA VAL A 324 27.28 -27.54 12.87
C VAL A 324 27.43 -26.05 13.21
N ILE A 325 26.32 -25.36 13.44
CA ILE A 325 26.30 -23.93 13.79
C ILE A 325 26.25 -23.68 15.31
N ASP A 326 26.07 -24.73 16.12
CA ASP A 326 25.94 -24.60 17.56
C ASP A 326 27.28 -24.79 18.26
N GLY A 327 27.50 -23.99 19.31
CA GLY A 327 28.65 -24.13 20.18
C GLY A 327 29.88 -23.30 19.81
N PRO A 328 30.90 -23.27 20.66
CA PRO A 328 32.07 -22.41 20.53
C PRO A 328 33.01 -22.79 19.38
N GLY A 329 32.89 -24.00 18.84
CA GLY A 329 33.68 -24.48 17.69
C GLY A 329 33.08 -24.14 16.35
N ALA A 330 31.83 -23.66 16.28
CA ALA A 330 31.13 -23.45 15.00
C ALA A 330 31.87 -22.50 14.05
N ALA A 331 32.46 -21.43 14.54
CA ALA A 331 33.25 -20.48 13.74
C ALA A 331 34.55 -21.12 13.17
N LYS A 332 35.07 -22.17 13.82
CA LYS A 332 36.24 -22.93 13.38
C LYS A 332 35.87 -24.17 12.58
N ARG A 333 34.57 -24.37 12.29
CA ARG A 333 34.04 -25.58 11.68
C ARG A 333 34.37 -26.86 12.46
N GLU A 334 34.21 -26.80 13.77
CA GLU A 334 34.41 -27.88 14.74
C GLU A 334 33.13 -28.11 15.55
N VAL A 335 32.83 -29.37 15.84
CA VAL A 335 31.71 -29.79 16.69
C VAL A 335 32.25 -30.77 17.69
N THR A 336 31.90 -30.59 18.98
CA THR A 336 32.23 -31.55 20.05
C THR A 336 30.99 -32.44 20.32
N LEU A 337 31.14 -33.72 20.13
CA LEU A 337 30.14 -34.77 20.36
C LEU A 337 30.48 -35.54 21.64
#